data_bcc6b231cea04b488d5ea4f630ad89fa
#
_entry.id   bcc6b231cea04b488d5ea4f630ad89fa
#
_cell.length_a   1.000
_cell.length_b   1.000
_cell.length_c   1.000
_cell.angle_alpha   90.00
_cell.angle_beta   90.00
_cell.angle_gamma   90.00
#
_symmetry.space_group_name_H-M   'P 1'
#
loop_
_entity.id
_entity.type
_entity.pdbx_description
1 polymer ?
#
loop_
_entity_poly.entity_id
_entity_poly.type
_entity_poly.pdbx_seq_one_letter_code
_entity_poly.pdbx_strand_id
1 'polypeptide(L)' 'MATTTIKVQGMTCNHCVMRVAKALKAVPGVQDAKVDLQKAEAVVSYDDAKVSADNLSAAVVEAGYKVG' A
#
# COMPACT_ATOMS: atom_id res chain seq x y z
N MET A 1 2.52 -15.35 7.10
CA MET A 1 1.73 -14.18 6.68
C MET A 1 2.07 -13.00 7.56
N ALA A 2 2.28 -11.86 6.95
CA ALA A 2 2.67 -10.66 7.67
C ALA A 2 1.70 -9.53 7.36
N THR A 3 1.65 -8.57 8.27
CA THR A 3 0.86 -7.36 8.08
C THR A 3 1.75 -6.17 8.37
N THR A 4 1.73 -5.18 7.48
CA THR A 4 2.50 -3.96 7.68
C THR A 4 1.61 -2.75 7.43
N THR A 5 1.97 -1.65 8.08
CA THR A 5 1.31 -0.36 7.89
C THR A 5 2.28 0.59 7.21
N ILE A 6 1.87 1.15 6.08
CA ILE A 6 2.69 2.07 5.30
C ILE A 6 2.03 3.45 5.36
N LYS A 7 2.79 4.45 5.78
CA LYS A 7 2.33 5.83 5.72
C LYS A 7 2.42 6.32 4.29
N VAL A 8 1.32 6.80 3.74
CA VAL A 8 1.23 7.25 2.35
C VAL A 8 0.92 8.74 2.33
N GLN A 9 1.78 9.50 1.69
CA GLN A 9 1.60 10.95 1.55
C GLN A 9 1.09 11.28 0.15
N GLY A 10 0.28 12.32 0.08
CA GLY A 10 -0.25 12.79 -1.20
C GLY A 10 -1.63 12.29 -1.54
N MET A 11 -2.25 11.49 -0.69
CA MET A 11 -3.63 11.09 -0.87
C MET A 11 -4.54 12.24 -0.45
N THR A 12 -5.32 12.77 -1.38
CA THR A 12 -6.17 13.91 -1.12
C THR A 12 -7.67 13.60 -1.23
N CYS A 13 -8.02 12.43 -1.76
CA CYS A 13 -9.41 12.04 -1.95
C CYS A 13 -9.54 10.52 -2.05
N ASN A 14 -10.78 10.04 -2.09
CA ASN A 14 -11.06 8.61 -2.19
C ASN A 14 -10.50 7.99 -3.46
N HIS A 15 -10.38 8.76 -4.51
CA HIS A 15 -9.82 8.27 -5.77
C HIS A 15 -8.36 7.86 -5.58
N CYS A 16 -7.61 8.64 -4.82
CA CYS A 16 -6.22 8.32 -4.49
C CYS A 16 -6.15 7.05 -3.65
N VAL A 17 -7.06 6.90 -2.69
CA VAL A 17 -7.15 5.71 -1.86
C VAL A 17 -7.33 4.46 -2.74
N MET A 18 -8.22 4.52 -3.72
CA MET A 18 -8.46 3.40 -4.62
C MET A 18 -7.22 3.09 -5.47
N ARG A 19 -6.50 4.10 -5.91
CA ARG A 19 -5.28 3.91 -6.68
C ARG A 19 -4.21 3.19 -5.88
N VAL A 20 -4.00 3.63 -4.66
CA VAL A 20 -2.99 3.01 -3.78
C VAL A 20 -3.38 1.57 -3.46
N ALA A 21 -4.65 1.34 -3.12
CA ALA A 21 -5.13 -0.01 -2.82
C ALA A 21 -4.94 -0.94 -4.02
N LYS A 22 -5.28 -0.45 -5.21
CA LYS A 22 -5.13 -1.24 -6.44
C LYS A 22 -3.66 -1.55 -6.73
N ALA A 23 -2.79 -0.56 -6.56
CA ALA A 23 -1.36 -0.75 -6.78
C ALA A 23 -0.80 -1.81 -5.83
N LEU A 24 -1.19 -1.77 -4.57
CA LEU A 24 -0.73 -2.74 -3.57
C LEU A 24 -1.27 -4.14 -3.87
N LYS A 25 -2.55 -4.24 -4.23
CA LYS A 25 -3.15 -5.55 -4.54
C LYS A 25 -2.58 -6.16 -5.81
N ALA A 26 -2.01 -5.37 -6.68
CA ALA A 26 -1.37 -5.86 -7.90
C ALA A 26 -0.01 -6.50 -7.63
N VAL A 27 0.57 -6.29 -6.46
CA VAL A 27 1.88 -6.87 -6.12
C VAL A 27 1.70 -8.36 -5.82
N PRO A 28 2.47 -9.25 -6.49
CA PRO A 28 2.38 -10.68 -6.21
C PRO A 28 2.74 -10.96 -4.75
N GLY A 29 1.92 -11.78 -4.08
CA GLY A 29 2.11 -12.10 -2.68
C GLY A 29 1.27 -11.28 -1.73
N VAL A 30 0.64 -10.22 -2.19
CA VAL A 30 -0.28 -9.41 -1.37
C VAL A 30 -1.65 -10.09 -1.35
N GLN A 31 -2.18 -10.29 -0.15
CA GLN A 31 -3.49 -10.89 0.03
C GLN A 31 -4.59 -9.85 0.16
N ASP A 32 -4.31 -8.76 0.87
CA ASP A 32 -5.28 -7.69 1.06
C ASP A 32 -4.55 -6.38 1.31
N ALA A 33 -5.20 -5.29 0.96
CA ALA A 33 -4.68 -3.95 1.21
C ALA A 33 -5.84 -3.04 1.58
N LYS A 34 -5.76 -2.46 2.77
CA LYS A 34 -6.75 -1.51 3.26
C LYS A 34 -6.09 -0.15 3.40
N VAL A 35 -6.64 0.85 2.73
CA VAL A 35 -6.11 2.20 2.75
C VAL A 35 -7.05 3.11 3.50
N ASP A 36 -6.51 3.90 4.43
CA ASP A 36 -7.26 4.84 5.23
C ASP A 36 -6.85 6.26 4.86
N LEU A 37 -7.79 7.02 4.31
CA LEU A 37 -7.54 8.39 3.90
C LEU A 37 -7.32 9.32 5.10
N GLN A 38 -8.08 9.15 6.17
CA GLN A 38 -7.98 10.00 7.34
C GLN A 38 -6.65 9.87 8.04
N LYS A 39 -6.15 8.64 8.13
CA LYS A 39 -4.87 8.35 8.76
C LYS A 39 -3.71 8.43 7.78
N ALA A 40 -4.00 8.58 6.51
CA ALA A 40 -3.00 8.59 5.43
C ALA A 40 -2.07 7.38 5.49
N GLU A 41 -2.67 6.19 5.65
CA GLU A 41 -1.90 4.96 5.77
C GLU A 41 -2.56 3.81 5.03
N ALA A 42 -1.76 2.81 4.70
CA ALA A 42 -2.21 1.58 4.08
C ALA A 42 -1.79 0.39 4.95
N VAL A 43 -2.75 -0.45 5.31
CA VAL A 43 -2.49 -1.68 6.04
C VAL A 43 -2.54 -2.82 5.02
N VAL A 44 -1.42 -3.53 4.87
CA VAL A 44 -1.27 -4.57 3.85
C VAL A 44 -1.00 -5.90 4.51
N SER A 45 -1.79 -6.90 4.13
CA SER A 45 -1.56 -8.29 4.51
C SER A 45 -0.91 -9.00 3.33
N TYR A 46 0.23 -9.62 3.56
CA TYR A 46 1.02 -10.20 2.48
C TYR A 46 1.78 -11.44 2.94
N ASP A 47 2.23 -12.22 1.96
CA ASP A 47 3.09 -13.37 2.20
C ASP A 47 4.54 -12.89 2.20
N ASP A 48 5.15 -12.84 3.38
CA ASP A 48 6.49 -12.33 3.57
C ASP A 48 7.57 -13.24 2.96
N ALA A 49 7.21 -14.43 2.57
CA ALA A 49 8.10 -15.31 1.82
C ALA A 49 8.16 -14.95 0.32
N LYS A 50 7.15 -14.22 -0.18
CA LYS A 50 7.05 -13.88 -1.59
C LYS A 50 7.35 -12.42 -1.87
N VAL A 51 7.07 -11.54 -0.92
CA VAL A 51 7.19 -10.10 -1.10
C VAL A 51 7.65 -9.48 0.21
N SER A 52 8.39 -8.38 0.14
CA SER A 52 8.85 -7.67 1.32
C SER A 52 8.11 -6.33 1.44
N ALA A 53 8.21 -5.73 2.65
CA ALA A 53 7.64 -4.40 2.88
C ALA A 53 8.24 -3.35 1.94
N ASP A 54 9.50 -3.48 1.57
CA ASP A 54 10.15 -2.57 0.63
C ASP A 54 9.48 -2.63 -0.75
N ASN A 55 9.07 -3.81 -1.19
CA ASN A 55 8.35 -3.97 -2.45
C ASN A 55 7.01 -3.26 -2.41
N LEU A 56 6.34 -3.30 -1.27
CA LEU A 56 5.06 -2.62 -1.09
C LEU A 56 5.23 -1.11 -1.13
N SER A 57 6.26 -0.59 -0.47
CA SER A 57 6.59 0.82 -0.50
C SER A 57 6.91 1.28 -1.93
N ALA A 58 7.65 0.48 -2.68
CA ALA A 58 7.96 0.79 -4.08
C ALA A 58 6.70 0.85 -4.92
N ALA A 59 5.74 -0.03 -4.68
CA ALA A 59 4.47 -0.02 -5.42
C ALA A 59 3.70 1.28 -5.18
N VAL A 60 3.71 1.79 -3.95
CA VAL A 60 3.07 3.06 -3.61
C VAL A 60 3.76 4.22 -4.34
N VAL A 61 5.09 4.23 -4.35
CA VAL A 61 5.85 5.27 -5.04
C VAL A 61 5.57 5.24 -6.54
N GLU A 62 5.50 4.06 -7.13
CA GLU A 62 5.19 3.91 -8.56
C GLU A 62 3.78 4.40 -8.89
N ALA A 63 2.85 4.33 -7.95
CA ALA A 63 1.51 4.86 -8.14
C ALA A 63 1.46 6.39 -8.11
N GLY A 64 2.57 7.06 -7.78
CA GLY A 64 2.67 8.50 -7.77
C GLY A 64 2.54 9.13 -6.39
N TYR A 65 2.71 8.36 -5.34
CA TYR A 65 2.60 8.85 -3.96
C TYR A 65 3.93 8.71 -3.24
N LYS A 66 4.02 9.33 -2.07
CA LYS A 66 5.22 9.23 -1.24
C LYS A 66 4.95 8.34 -0.04
N VAL A 67 5.98 7.63 0.39
CA VAL A 67 5.96 6.82 1.59
C VAL A 67 6.70 7.60 2.67
N GLY A 68 6.04 7.77 3.79
CA GLY A 68 6.62 8.57 4.87
C GLY A 68 6.68 7.90 6.20
#